data_32a221b2cd8aa1b8241c53e7e12c5dd7
#
_entry.id   32a221b2cd8aa1b8241c53e7e12c5dd7
#
_cell.length_a   1.000
_cell.length_b   1.000
_cell.length_c   1.000
_cell.angle_alpha   90.00
_cell.angle_beta   90.00
_cell.angle_gamma   90.00
#
_symmetry.space_group_name_H-M   'P 1'
#
loop_
_entity.id
_entity.type
_entity.pdbx_description
1 polymer ?
#
loop_
_entity_poly.entity_id
_entity_poly.type
_entity_poly.pdbx_seq_one_letter_code
_entity_poly.pdbx_strand_id
1 'polypeptide(L)'
;MAKKLKIGIIGSGGIAQGCHMKGYESIPDLCEMVAVCDANPEIAKQAADKFGITRTYTDHREMLADPEIDAVSVATPNKYHKQPTIDALLAGKHVICEKPLGMNAEECREMCRTAKETGKILQVGLQSRFSGPLRFMKDYVDAGNMGHVYYARAQALRRRGVPAWGVFIDKEKQGGGPLIDIGVHVLDLTLFLMGYPKPVSASGKTWNTLGKNPDLFNYWGTYDREKFTVEDFAVGLIKFEDGSVVVLESSFMGNLGGDPFQTQLFGTKSGAVVKPYGGDDSVKIYTELDKQIFDLTPANIPTVDSAHVAEIQAFVDAILNDKPSPVPGENGLILNAIFDSLYKSSESGKEELVDVSF
;
A
#
# COMPACT_ATOMS: atom_id res chain seq x y z
N MET A 1 -27.39 20.91 8.52
CA MET A 1 -26.03 20.33 8.61
C MET A 1 -25.92 19.28 7.53
N ALA A 2 -24.81 19.20 6.81
CA ALA A 2 -24.59 18.12 5.86
C ALA A 2 -24.60 16.75 6.62
N LYS A 3 -25.12 15.70 5.98
CA LYS A 3 -25.15 14.37 6.56
C LYS A 3 -23.69 13.89 6.75
N LYS A 4 -23.31 13.53 7.98
CA LYS A 4 -22.00 12.89 8.24
C LYS A 4 -22.02 11.46 7.73
N LEU A 5 -20.90 10.99 7.14
CA LEU A 5 -20.74 9.61 6.77
C LEU A 5 -20.64 8.72 8.03
N LYS A 6 -21.34 7.61 8.03
CA LYS A 6 -21.30 6.59 9.09
C LYS A 6 -20.32 5.49 8.68
N ILE A 7 -19.29 5.30 9.50
CA ILE A 7 -18.16 4.44 9.19
C ILE A 7 -18.18 3.18 10.06
N GLY A 8 -18.04 2.02 9.41
CA GLY A 8 -17.76 0.74 10.06
C GLY A 8 -16.29 0.35 9.93
N ILE A 9 -15.75 -0.37 10.92
CA ILE A 9 -14.37 -0.87 10.90
C ILE A 9 -14.40 -2.39 10.93
N ILE A 10 -13.78 -3.05 9.95
CA ILE A 10 -13.65 -4.52 9.87
C ILE A 10 -12.17 -4.89 10.06
N GLY A 11 -11.87 -5.58 11.16
CA GLY A 11 -10.52 -5.76 11.67
C GLY A 11 -10.07 -4.54 12.47
N SER A 12 -10.07 -4.66 13.80
CA SER A 12 -9.79 -3.55 14.72
C SER A 12 -8.44 -3.68 15.42
N GLY A 13 -7.47 -4.28 14.73
CA GLY A 13 -6.09 -4.44 15.21
C GLY A 13 -5.27 -3.14 15.20
N GLY A 14 -3.94 -3.30 15.27
CA GLY A 14 -3.00 -2.17 15.42
C GLY A 14 -3.10 -1.13 14.32
N ILE A 15 -3.17 -1.55 13.03
CA ILE A 15 -3.25 -0.62 11.90
C ILE A 15 -4.59 0.13 11.89
N ALA A 16 -5.70 -0.55 12.17
CA ALA A 16 -7.00 0.09 12.29
C ALA A 16 -6.98 1.17 13.37
N GLN A 17 -6.59 0.83 14.60
CA GLN A 17 -6.59 1.76 15.72
C GLN A 17 -5.54 2.85 15.63
N GLY A 18 -4.35 2.52 15.10
CA GLY A 18 -3.22 3.45 15.00
C GLY A 18 -3.33 4.45 13.85
N CYS A 19 -4.03 4.08 12.78
CA CYS A 19 -4.07 4.84 11.54
C CYS A 19 -5.50 5.18 11.10
N HIS A 20 -6.32 4.20 10.69
CA HIS A 20 -7.65 4.46 10.14
C HIS A 20 -8.57 5.19 11.12
N MET A 21 -8.73 4.64 12.32
CA MET A 21 -9.64 5.21 13.33
C MET A 21 -9.19 6.61 13.76
N LYS A 22 -7.87 6.85 13.90
CA LYS A 22 -7.33 8.20 14.13
C LYS A 22 -7.59 9.15 12.97
N GLY A 23 -7.55 8.65 11.75
CA GLY A 23 -7.89 9.42 10.56
C GLY A 23 -9.35 9.90 10.60
N TYR A 24 -10.29 9.02 10.90
CA TYR A 24 -11.70 9.38 11.06
C TYR A 24 -11.94 10.29 12.26
N GLU A 25 -11.28 10.03 13.39
CA GLU A 25 -11.35 10.88 14.60
C GLU A 25 -10.90 12.32 14.32
N SER A 26 -9.98 12.53 13.39
CA SER A 26 -9.47 13.87 13.02
C SER A 26 -10.44 14.72 12.21
N ILE A 27 -11.53 14.13 11.69
CA ILE A 27 -12.53 14.81 10.84
C ILE A 27 -13.97 14.61 11.36
N PRO A 28 -14.27 14.91 12.64
CA PRO A 28 -15.53 14.59 13.28
C PRO A 28 -16.73 15.34 12.66
N ASP A 29 -16.49 16.39 11.91
CA ASP A 29 -17.53 17.13 11.20
C ASP A 29 -17.99 16.45 9.91
N LEU A 30 -17.18 15.57 9.33
CA LEU A 30 -17.43 14.91 8.06
C LEU A 30 -17.90 13.45 8.22
N CYS A 31 -17.45 12.77 9.25
CA CYS A 31 -17.78 11.36 9.48
C CYS A 31 -17.86 11.00 10.97
N GLU A 32 -18.41 9.82 11.24
CA GLU A 32 -18.55 9.25 12.57
C GLU A 32 -18.34 7.74 12.49
N MET A 33 -17.44 7.20 13.32
CA MET A 33 -17.30 5.75 13.49
C MET A 33 -18.43 5.23 14.34
N VAL A 34 -19.26 4.33 13.81
CA VAL A 34 -20.48 3.85 14.45
C VAL A 34 -20.46 2.37 14.82
N ALA A 35 -19.56 1.60 14.20
CA ALA A 35 -19.49 0.16 14.38
C ALA A 35 -18.06 -0.36 14.23
N VAL A 36 -17.73 -1.39 15.00
CA VAL A 36 -16.45 -2.14 14.93
C VAL A 36 -16.76 -3.62 14.85
N CYS A 37 -16.07 -4.31 13.94
CA CYS A 37 -16.13 -5.77 13.80
C CYS A 37 -14.72 -6.37 13.90
N ASP A 38 -14.54 -7.37 14.74
CA ASP A 38 -13.33 -8.20 14.79
C ASP A 38 -13.70 -9.62 15.22
N ALA A 39 -13.08 -10.62 14.61
CA ALA A 39 -13.30 -12.03 14.97
C ALA A 39 -12.95 -12.32 16.44
N ASN A 40 -12.09 -11.51 17.06
CA ASN A 40 -11.85 -11.51 18.48
C ASN A 40 -12.69 -10.43 19.16
N PRO A 41 -13.75 -10.81 19.95
CA PRO A 41 -14.65 -9.85 20.60
C PRO A 41 -13.96 -8.93 21.59
N GLU A 42 -12.84 -9.36 22.20
CA GLU A 42 -12.07 -8.54 23.12
C GLU A 42 -11.35 -7.40 22.41
N ILE A 43 -10.79 -7.67 21.21
CA ILE A 43 -10.14 -6.64 20.37
C ILE A 43 -11.20 -5.65 19.87
N ALA A 44 -12.36 -6.14 19.41
CA ALA A 44 -13.48 -5.28 19.01
C ALA A 44 -13.91 -4.36 20.16
N LYS A 45 -14.08 -4.94 21.37
CA LYS A 45 -14.46 -4.17 22.56
C LYS A 45 -13.42 -3.12 22.95
N GLN A 46 -12.14 -3.48 22.98
CA GLN A 46 -11.04 -2.54 23.29
C GLN A 46 -11.02 -1.35 22.31
N ALA A 47 -11.19 -1.62 21.03
CA ALA A 47 -11.26 -0.56 20.01
C ALA A 47 -12.51 0.31 20.21
N ALA A 48 -13.67 -0.30 20.46
CA ALA A 48 -14.92 0.41 20.70
C ALA A 48 -14.85 1.31 21.94
N ASP A 49 -14.36 0.79 23.07
CA ASP A 49 -14.19 1.55 24.31
C ASP A 49 -13.24 2.75 24.11
N LYS A 50 -12.13 2.55 23.36
CA LYS A 50 -11.12 3.57 23.13
C LYS A 50 -11.62 4.74 22.28
N PHE A 51 -12.48 4.47 21.28
CA PHE A 51 -12.97 5.46 20.34
C PHE A 51 -14.44 5.86 20.56
N GLY A 52 -15.06 5.41 21.65
CA GLY A 52 -16.43 5.76 22.01
C GLY A 52 -17.50 5.13 21.11
N ILE A 53 -17.19 3.98 20.49
CA ILE A 53 -18.11 3.29 19.58
C ILE A 53 -18.98 2.32 20.40
N THR A 54 -20.28 2.30 20.16
CA THR A 54 -21.23 1.50 20.95
C THR A 54 -21.60 0.16 20.31
N ARG A 55 -21.44 0.03 18.99
CA ARG A 55 -21.83 -1.19 18.24
C ARG A 55 -20.60 -2.03 17.94
N THR A 56 -20.58 -3.26 18.47
CA THR A 56 -19.51 -4.23 18.23
C THR A 56 -20.07 -5.51 17.63
N TYR A 57 -19.35 -6.09 16.69
CA TYR A 57 -19.73 -7.30 15.96
C TYR A 57 -18.57 -8.27 15.90
N THR A 58 -18.87 -9.57 15.75
CA THR A 58 -17.86 -10.62 15.48
C THR A 58 -17.96 -11.18 14.05
N ASP A 59 -19.06 -10.92 13.37
CA ASP A 59 -19.27 -11.21 11.94
C ASP A 59 -19.51 -9.89 11.18
N HIS A 60 -18.70 -9.62 10.17
CA HIS A 60 -18.84 -8.42 9.34
C HIS A 60 -20.17 -8.35 8.60
N ARG A 61 -20.80 -9.50 8.26
CA ARG A 61 -22.08 -9.54 7.57
C ARG A 61 -23.21 -8.99 8.42
N GLU A 62 -23.19 -9.28 9.74
CA GLU A 62 -24.14 -8.69 10.67
C GLU A 62 -23.99 -7.17 10.74
N MET A 63 -22.72 -6.67 10.78
CA MET A 63 -22.44 -5.24 10.76
C MET A 63 -22.89 -4.61 9.43
N LEU A 64 -22.63 -5.25 8.28
CA LEU A 64 -22.97 -4.74 6.95
C LEU A 64 -24.49 -4.70 6.69
N ALA A 65 -25.30 -5.47 7.40
CA ALA A 65 -26.74 -5.41 7.37
C ALA A 65 -27.31 -4.11 7.95
N ASP A 66 -26.50 -3.34 8.67
CA ASP A 66 -26.89 -2.03 9.21
C ASP A 66 -27.01 -0.99 8.08
N PRO A 67 -28.22 -0.47 7.79
CA PRO A 67 -28.44 0.49 6.73
C PRO A 67 -27.83 1.88 7.01
N GLU A 68 -27.48 2.18 8.26
CA GLU A 68 -26.87 3.47 8.61
C GLU A 68 -25.42 3.57 8.17
N ILE A 69 -24.70 2.46 8.01
CA ILE A 69 -23.31 2.47 7.58
C ILE A 69 -23.21 2.87 6.11
N ASP A 70 -22.46 3.93 5.81
CA ASP A 70 -22.23 4.45 4.46
C ASP A 70 -20.93 3.87 3.85
N ALA A 71 -19.89 3.66 4.68
CA ALA A 71 -18.59 3.18 4.24
C ALA A 71 -17.89 2.34 5.31
N VAL A 72 -16.92 1.53 4.88
CA VAL A 72 -16.13 0.69 5.80
C VAL A 72 -14.63 0.76 5.51
N SER A 73 -13.82 0.60 6.58
CA SER A 73 -12.41 0.23 6.47
C SER A 73 -12.25 -1.26 6.69
N VAL A 74 -11.55 -1.94 5.77
CA VAL A 74 -11.12 -3.33 5.91
C VAL A 74 -9.63 -3.33 6.26
N ALA A 75 -9.31 -3.69 7.49
CA ALA A 75 -7.95 -3.67 8.06
C ALA A 75 -7.62 -5.00 8.77
N THR A 76 -8.08 -6.08 8.18
CA THR A 76 -7.81 -7.47 8.60
C THR A 76 -6.44 -7.94 8.11
N PRO A 77 -5.93 -9.12 8.51
CA PRO A 77 -4.79 -9.74 7.83
C PRO A 77 -5.11 -10.01 6.35
N ASN A 78 -4.08 -9.96 5.48
CA ASN A 78 -4.19 -9.99 4.01
C ASN A 78 -5.14 -11.06 3.47
N LYS A 79 -5.06 -12.29 4.00
CA LYS A 79 -5.95 -13.42 3.63
C LYS A 79 -7.44 -13.11 3.76
N TYR A 80 -7.79 -12.15 4.57
CA TYR A 80 -9.18 -11.81 4.89
C TYR A 80 -9.61 -10.45 4.33
N HIS A 81 -8.90 -9.90 3.34
CA HIS A 81 -9.27 -8.64 2.67
C HIS A 81 -10.43 -8.85 1.69
N LYS A 82 -10.35 -9.90 0.87
CA LYS A 82 -11.27 -10.14 -0.26
C LYS A 82 -12.73 -10.21 0.17
N GLN A 83 -13.09 -11.17 1.02
CA GLN A 83 -14.49 -11.45 1.28
C GLN A 83 -15.23 -10.30 1.97
N PRO A 84 -14.69 -9.68 3.06
CA PRO A 84 -15.34 -8.52 3.66
C PRO A 84 -15.46 -7.32 2.72
N THR A 85 -14.49 -7.12 1.82
CA THR A 85 -14.54 -6.05 0.82
C THR A 85 -15.68 -6.29 -0.19
N ILE A 86 -15.79 -7.50 -0.73
CA ILE A 86 -16.86 -7.87 -1.66
C ILE A 86 -18.23 -7.76 -0.99
N ASP A 87 -18.38 -8.33 0.21
CA ASP A 87 -19.65 -8.28 0.96
C ASP A 87 -20.07 -6.83 1.26
N ALA A 88 -19.12 -5.95 1.58
CA ALA A 88 -19.38 -4.53 1.83
C ALA A 88 -19.82 -3.79 0.55
N LEU A 89 -19.14 -4.01 -0.56
CA LEU A 89 -19.49 -3.42 -1.86
C LEU A 89 -20.91 -3.87 -2.31
N LEU A 90 -21.22 -5.16 -2.18
CA LEU A 90 -22.54 -5.73 -2.49
C LEU A 90 -23.64 -5.20 -1.56
N ALA A 91 -23.31 -4.90 -0.28
CA ALA A 91 -24.20 -4.24 0.65
C ALA A 91 -24.34 -2.72 0.38
N GLY A 92 -23.77 -2.22 -0.73
CA GLY A 92 -23.88 -0.82 -1.15
C GLY A 92 -22.98 0.14 -0.35
N LYS A 93 -21.94 -0.34 0.33
CA LYS A 93 -21.01 0.47 1.11
C LYS A 93 -19.76 0.81 0.30
N HIS A 94 -19.19 2.02 0.49
CA HIS A 94 -17.87 2.36 0.01
C HIS A 94 -16.81 1.69 0.87
N VAL A 95 -15.67 1.32 0.29
CA VAL A 95 -14.62 0.56 0.98
C VAL A 95 -13.26 1.19 0.81
N ILE A 96 -12.52 1.35 1.91
CA ILE A 96 -11.07 1.43 1.90
C ILE A 96 -10.52 0.12 2.48
N CYS A 97 -9.69 -0.57 1.69
CA CYS A 97 -9.05 -1.84 2.09
C CYS A 97 -7.55 -1.66 2.24
N GLU A 98 -6.98 -2.18 3.31
CA GLU A 98 -5.54 -2.17 3.53
C GLU A 98 -4.77 -2.88 2.41
N LYS A 99 -3.51 -2.49 2.30
CA LYS A 99 -2.56 -3.11 1.37
C LYS A 99 -1.98 -4.42 1.97
N PRO A 100 -1.58 -5.36 1.11
CA PRO A 100 -1.93 -5.46 -0.31
C PRO A 100 -3.44 -5.67 -0.47
N LEU A 101 -4.00 -5.24 -1.61
CA LEU A 101 -5.47 -5.31 -1.80
C LEU A 101 -6.02 -6.74 -1.62
N GLY A 102 -5.31 -7.74 -2.14
CA GLY A 102 -5.63 -9.17 -1.99
C GLY A 102 -4.38 -10.02 -1.88
N MET A 103 -4.56 -11.32 -1.75
CA MET A 103 -3.46 -12.29 -1.71
C MET A 103 -2.78 -12.49 -3.08
N ASN A 104 -3.50 -12.22 -4.16
CA ASN A 104 -3.08 -12.36 -5.54
C ASN A 104 -3.94 -11.48 -6.47
N ALA A 105 -3.57 -11.42 -7.75
CA ALA A 105 -4.28 -10.61 -8.75
C ALA A 105 -5.73 -11.06 -8.97
N GLU A 106 -6.04 -12.35 -8.88
CA GLU A 106 -7.41 -12.85 -9.09
C GLU A 106 -8.37 -12.33 -8.02
N GLU A 107 -7.96 -12.35 -6.75
CA GLU A 107 -8.74 -11.76 -5.66
C GLU A 107 -8.98 -10.26 -5.88
N CYS A 108 -7.93 -9.52 -6.27
CA CYS A 108 -8.04 -8.09 -6.58
C CYS A 108 -9.00 -7.84 -7.76
N ARG A 109 -8.96 -8.70 -8.79
CA ARG A 109 -9.84 -8.62 -9.97
C ARG A 109 -11.31 -8.76 -9.61
N GLU A 110 -11.65 -9.73 -8.75
CA GLU A 110 -13.01 -9.90 -8.25
C GLU A 110 -13.47 -8.67 -7.45
N MET A 111 -12.62 -8.14 -6.57
CA MET A 111 -12.92 -6.95 -5.78
C MET A 111 -13.14 -5.72 -6.67
N CYS A 112 -12.28 -5.48 -7.66
CA CYS A 112 -12.42 -4.37 -8.63
C CYS A 112 -13.68 -4.51 -9.49
N ARG A 113 -14.00 -5.73 -9.96
CA ARG A 113 -15.21 -6.01 -10.72
C ARG A 113 -16.46 -5.70 -9.88
N THR A 114 -16.49 -6.15 -8.63
CA THR A 114 -17.61 -5.88 -7.71
C THR A 114 -17.76 -4.37 -7.44
N ALA A 115 -16.66 -3.65 -7.26
CA ALA A 115 -16.70 -2.19 -7.08
C ALA A 115 -17.30 -1.49 -8.31
N LYS A 116 -16.91 -1.91 -9.51
CA LYS A 116 -17.43 -1.38 -10.78
C LYS A 116 -18.93 -1.70 -10.95
N GLU A 117 -19.36 -2.92 -10.66
CA GLU A 117 -20.75 -3.37 -10.77
C GLU A 117 -21.68 -2.65 -9.80
N THR A 118 -21.20 -2.37 -8.58
CA THR A 118 -22.00 -1.70 -7.54
C THR A 118 -21.91 -0.18 -7.63
N GLY A 119 -20.99 0.38 -8.43
CA GLY A 119 -20.71 1.82 -8.50
C GLY A 119 -20.18 2.39 -7.19
N LYS A 120 -19.58 1.57 -6.32
CA LYS A 120 -19.02 2.00 -5.04
C LYS A 120 -17.53 2.22 -5.14
N ILE A 121 -17.01 3.17 -4.37
CA ILE A 121 -15.57 3.40 -4.26
C ILE A 121 -14.92 2.21 -3.57
N LEU A 122 -13.89 1.65 -4.22
CA LEU A 122 -12.89 0.79 -3.62
C LEU A 122 -11.55 1.54 -3.64
N GLN A 123 -11.06 1.93 -2.45
CA GLN A 123 -9.75 2.54 -2.26
C GLN A 123 -8.80 1.55 -1.63
N VAL A 124 -7.54 1.58 -2.05
CA VAL A 124 -6.46 0.80 -1.43
C VAL A 124 -5.71 1.64 -0.40
N GLY A 125 -5.36 1.07 0.74
CA GLY A 125 -4.59 1.71 1.81
C GLY A 125 -3.12 1.90 1.45
N LEU A 126 -2.80 2.84 0.57
CA LEU A 126 -1.45 3.16 0.09
C LEU A 126 -1.04 4.58 0.52
N GLN A 127 -0.97 4.77 1.82
CA GLN A 127 -0.81 6.05 2.49
C GLN A 127 0.42 6.86 2.05
N SER A 128 1.48 6.20 1.61
CA SER A 128 2.75 6.88 1.30
C SER A 128 2.61 7.94 0.21
N ARG A 129 1.64 7.82 -0.71
CA ARG A 129 1.33 8.84 -1.73
C ARG A 129 0.96 10.20 -1.13
N PHE A 130 0.41 10.19 0.08
CA PHE A 130 -0.07 11.39 0.78
C PHE A 130 1.02 12.09 1.59
N SER A 131 2.26 11.58 1.59
CA SER A 131 3.38 12.27 2.22
C SER A 131 3.77 13.54 1.44
N GLY A 132 4.34 14.52 2.14
CA GLY A 132 4.77 15.78 1.53
C GLY A 132 5.75 15.60 0.36
N PRO A 133 6.81 14.78 0.51
CA PRO A 133 7.75 14.53 -0.58
C PRO A 133 7.10 13.95 -1.83
N LEU A 134 6.12 13.04 -1.67
CA LEU A 134 5.43 12.45 -2.81
C LEU A 134 4.48 13.41 -3.50
N ARG A 135 3.75 14.24 -2.73
CA ARG A 135 2.90 15.30 -3.30
C ARG A 135 3.73 16.29 -4.11
N PHE A 136 4.82 16.79 -3.52
CA PHE A 136 5.74 17.69 -4.22
C PHE A 136 6.26 17.06 -5.52
N MET A 137 6.75 15.82 -5.46
CA MET A 137 7.28 15.14 -6.65
C MET A 137 6.20 14.86 -7.71
N LYS A 138 4.98 14.55 -7.29
CA LYS A 138 3.87 14.36 -8.23
C LYS A 138 3.57 15.64 -8.99
N ASP A 139 3.47 16.77 -8.29
CA ASP A 139 3.29 18.07 -8.91
C ASP A 139 4.45 18.42 -9.87
N TYR A 140 5.68 18.10 -9.49
CA TYR A 140 6.87 18.31 -10.32
C TYR A 140 6.85 17.47 -11.60
N VAL A 141 6.43 16.21 -11.50
CA VAL A 141 6.30 15.30 -12.65
C VAL A 141 5.14 15.73 -13.54
N ASP A 142 3.97 16.05 -12.98
CA ASP A 142 2.78 16.45 -13.72
C ASP A 142 2.97 17.77 -14.48
N ALA A 143 3.83 18.65 -13.96
CA ALA A 143 4.28 19.86 -14.66
C ALA A 143 5.22 19.55 -15.84
N GLY A 144 5.56 18.27 -16.08
CA GLY A 144 6.42 17.84 -17.21
C GLY A 144 7.91 18.10 -17.00
N ASN A 145 8.35 18.38 -15.77
CA ASN A 145 9.75 18.71 -15.46
C ASN A 145 10.69 17.49 -15.54
N MET A 146 10.13 16.26 -15.35
CA MET A 146 10.90 15.03 -15.52
C MET A 146 11.04 14.60 -16.99
N GLY A 147 10.14 15.06 -17.86
CA GLY A 147 9.95 14.46 -19.18
C GLY A 147 9.41 13.02 -19.07
N HIS A 148 9.74 12.14 -20.02
CA HIS A 148 9.41 10.73 -19.93
C HIS A 148 10.37 10.00 -18.97
N VAL A 149 9.81 9.36 -17.94
CA VAL A 149 10.58 8.51 -17.02
C VAL A 149 10.75 7.14 -17.66
N TYR A 150 11.93 6.87 -18.24
CA TYR A 150 12.21 5.64 -18.98
C TYR A 150 12.76 4.52 -18.11
N TYR A 151 13.31 4.84 -16.94
CA TYR A 151 13.82 3.88 -15.98
C TYR A 151 13.56 4.35 -14.55
N ALA A 152 13.25 3.40 -13.66
CA ALA A 152 13.17 3.68 -12.22
C ALA A 152 13.72 2.52 -11.40
N ARG A 153 14.14 2.84 -10.16
CA ARG A 153 14.58 1.87 -9.16
C ARG A 153 13.81 2.07 -7.87
N ALA A 154 13.04 1.06 -7.49
CA ALA A 154 12.22 1.01 -6.30
C ALA A 154 12.90 0.16 -5.22
N GLN A 155 13.23 0.73 -4.07
CA GLN A 155 13.98 0.06 -3.01
C GLN A 155 13.25 0.13 -1.67
N ALA A 156 12.91 -1.02 -1.11
CA ALA A 156 12.40 -1.20 0.25
C ALA A 156 13.23 -2.29 0.94
N LEU A 157 14.43 -1.92 1.40
CA LEU A 157 15.40 -2.85 1.93
C LEU A 157 15.59 -2.65 3.43
N ARG A 158 15.58 -3.75 4.17
CA ARG A 158 15.89 -3.79 5.60
C ARG A 158 17.07 -4.72 5.85
N ARG A 159 18.00 -4.24 6.67
CA ARG A 159 19.17 -5.04 7.06
C ARG A 159 18.77 -6.17 8.01
N ARG A 160 17.92 -5.91 9.01
CA ARG A 160 17.47 -6.84 10.05
C ARG A 160 16.09 -6.42 10.59
N GLY A 161 15.09 -6.40 9.73
CA GLY A 161 13.78 -5.84 10.04
C GLY A 161 12.62 -6.78 9.72
N VAL A 162 12.71 -8.04 10.14
CA VAL A 162 11.56 -8.98 10.10
C VAL A 162 10.54 -8.54 11.15
N PRO A 163 9.28 -8.29 10.80
CA PRO A 163 8.24 -8.05 11.78
C PRO A 163 8.03 -9.30 12.66
N ALA A 164 8.30 -9.17 13.97
CA ALA A 164 8.20 -10.26 14.93
C ALA A 164 6.81 -10.41 15.54
N TRP A 165 5.84 -9.67 15.03
CA TRP A 165 4.44 -9.66 15.48
C TRP A 165 3.49 -10.05 14.34
N GLY A 166 2.22 -10.31 14.68
CA GLY A 166 1.19 -10.63 13.70
C GLY A 166 1.50 -11.92 12.92
N VAL A 167 1.27 -11.87 11.61
CA VAL A 167 1.37 -13.02 10.71
C VAL A 167 2.38 -12.84 9.57
N PHE A 168 3.26 -11.84 9.65
CA PHE A 168 4.17 -11.42 8.58
C PHE A 168 5.16 -12.49 8.08
N ILE A 169 5.45 -13.50 8.89
CA ILE A 169 6.35 -14.60 8.54
C ILE A 169 5.61 -15.83 7.98
N ASP A 170 4.28 -15.78 7.92
CA ASP A 170 3.39 -16.87 7.51
C ASP A 170 2.87 -16.63 6.09
N LYS A 171 3.42 -17.36 5.09
CA LYS A 171 3.05 -17.21 3.68
C LYS A 171 1.57 -17.50 3.43
N GLU A 172 0.96 -18.43 4.16
CA GLU A 172 -0.46 -18.78 3.96
C GLU A 172 -1.39 -17.62 4.33
N LYS A 173 -1.00 -16.78 5.31
CA LYS A 173 -1.82 -15.66 5.79
C LYS A 173 -1.47 -14.33 5.12
N GLN A 174 -0.21 -14.18 4.68
CA GLN A 174 0.29 -12.93 4.12
C GLN A 174 0.40 -12.92 2.58
N GLY A 175 0.49 -14.09 1.93
CA GLY A 175 0.74 -14.23 0.50
C GLY A 175 2.22 -14.25 0.14
N GLY A 176 3.07 -13.60 0.92
CA GLY A 176 4.51 -13.53 0.74
C GLY A 176 5.19 -12.74 1.85
N GLY A 177 6.47 -12.44 1.67
CA GLY A 177 7.29 -11.69 2.61
C GLY A 177 7.48 -10.22 2.19
N PRO A 178 8.73 -9.72 2.19
CA PRO A 178 9.01 -8.31 1.91
C PRO A 178 8.54 -7.83 0.54
N LEU A 179 8.44 -8.70 -0.47
CA LEU A 179 7.99 -8.32 -1.80
C LEU A 179 6.57 -7.75 -1.75
N ILE A 180 5.65 -8.46 -1.09
CA ILE A 180 4.25 -8.07 -1.00
C ILE A 180 3.96 -7.14 0.18
N ASP A 181 4.75 -7.17 1.27
CA ASP A 181 4.52 -6.35 2.47
C ASP A 181 5.05 -4.92 2.34
N ILE A 182 6.33 -4.77 1.99
CA ILE A 182 6.98 -3.45 1.88
C ILE A 182 7.34 -3.07 0.45
N GLY A 183 7.54 -4.06 -0.42
CA GLY A 183 7.72 -3.84 -1.85
C GLY A 183 6.48 -3.17 -2.47
N VAL A 184 5.29 -3.48 -1.97
CA VAL A 184 4.03 -2.85 -2.40
C VAL A 184 4.07 -1.33 -2.25
N HIS A 185 4.57 -0.81 -1.14
CA HIS A 185 4.64 0.62 -0.91
C HIS A 185 5.60 1.31 -1.89
N VAL A 186 6.82 0.79 -2.04
CA VAL A 186 7.83 1.44 -2.88
C VAL A 186 7.54 1.28 -4.36
N LEU A 187 6.96 0.15 -4.78
CA LEU A 187 6.51 -0.03 -6.16
C LEU A 187 5.34 0.91 -6.46
N ASP A 188 4.38 1.02 -5.56
CA ASP A 188 3.28 1.97 -5.66
C ASP A 188 3.75 3.41 -5.85
N LEU A 189 4.67 3.88 -5.00
CA LEU A 189 5.25 5.22 -5.11
C LEU A 189 5.89 5.46 -6.47
N THR A 190 6.64 4.47 -6.95
CA THR A 190 7.32 4.54 -8.22
C THR A 190 6.33 4.63 -9.37
N LEU A 191 5.34 3.74 -9.41
CA LEU A 191 4.31 3.73 -10.45
C LEU A 191 3.42 4.98 -10.39
N PHE A 192 3.08 5.46 -9.19
CA PHE A 192 2.33 6.70 -9.01
C PHE A 192 3.04 7.91 -9.64
N LEU A 193 4.34 8.05 -9.41
CA LEU A 193 5.14 9.11 -10.02
C LEU A 193 5.33 8.91 -11.53
N MET A 194 5.32 7.67 -12.02
CA MET A 194 5.37 7.35 -13.46
C MET A 194 4.01 7.45 -14.17
N GLY A 195 2.92 7.72 -13.45
CA GLY A 195 1.57 7.77 -14.02
C GLY A 195 0.93 6.40 -14.24
N TYR A 196 1.38 5.36 -13.54
CA TYR A 196 0.88 3.98 -13.64
C TYR A 196 0.90 3.42 -15.06
N PRO A 197 2.06 3.36 -15.73
CA PRO A 197 2.16 2.76 -17.06
C PRO A 197 1.70 1.30 -17.00
N LYS A 198 1.13 0.80 -18.11
CA LYS A 198 0.62 -0.57 -18.16
C LYS A 198 1.78 -1.57 -18.16
N PRO A 199 1.87 -2.49 -17.19
CA PRO A 199 2.90 -3.51 -17.15
C PRO A 199 2.67 -4.57 -18.24
N VAL A 200 3.77 -5.10 -18.80
CA VAL A 200 3.75 -6.12 -19.87
C VAL A 200 4.29 -7.44 -19.35
N SER A 201 5.46 -7.40 -18.72
CA SER A 201 6.14 -8.60 -18.25
C SER A 201 7.05 -8.30 -17.06
N ALA A 202 7.37 -9.35 -16.30
CA ALA A 202 8.28 -9.26 -15.17
C ALA A 202 9.21 -10.47 -15.08
N SER A 203 10.46 -10.21 -14.66
CA SER A 203 11.43 -11.23 -14.30
C SER A 203 11.92 -11.00 -12.87
N GLY A 204 11.93 -12.02 -12.03
CA GLY A 204 12.31 -11.86 -10.64
C GLY A 204 12.92 -13.08 -10.00
N LYS A 205 13.49 -12.86 -8.81
CA LYS A 205 14.00 -13.91 -7.95
C LYS A 205 13.73 -13.58 -6.48
N THR A 206 13.31 -14.57 -5.74
CA THR A 206 13.11 -14.50 -4.29
C THR A 206 14.05 -15.49 -3.58
N TRP A 207 14.46 -15.16 -2.37
CA TRP A 207 15.29 -16.00 -1.51
C TRP A 207 14.69 -16.07 -0.11
N ASN A 208 14.90 -17.20 0.54
CA ASN A 208 14.65 -17.44 1.95
C ASN A 208 15.94 -17.98 2.57
N THR A 209 16.91 -17.10 2.77
CA THR A 209 18.29 -17.48 3.15
C THR A 209 18.63 -17.08 4.57
N LEU A 210 18.25 -15.89 5.00
CA LEU A 210 18.63 -15.31 6.28
C LEU A 210 17.52 -15.41 7.32
N GLY A 211 16.25 -15.37 6.89
CA GLY A 211 15.10 -15.37 7.78
C GLY A 211 15.00 -16.59 8.72
N LYS A 212 15.49 -17.74 8.28
CA LYS A 212 15.53 -18.98 9.07
C LYS A 212 16.79 -19.16 9.93
N ASN A 213 17.82 -18.35 9.73
CA ASN A 213 19.08 -18.51 10.45
C ASN A 213 18.94 -18.08 11.92
N PRO A 214 19.04 -18.99 12.91
CA PRO A 214 18.86 -18.69 14.33
C PRO A 214 19.96 -17.80 14.92
N ASP A 215 21.14 -17.78 14.29
CA ASP A 215 22.29 -17.02 14.78
C ASP A 215 22.24 -15.53 14.43
N LEU A 216 21.28 -15.13 13.58
CA LEU A 216 21.17 -13.75 13.16
C LEU A 216 20.26 -12.93 14.07
N PHE A 217 20.72 -11.72 14.37
CA PHE A 217 19.96 -10.74 15.12
C PHE A 217 18.78 -10.18 14.30
N ASN A 218 17.72 -9.76 14.99
CA ASN A 218 16.60 -9.00 14.40
C ASN A 218 16.24 -7.81 15.30
N TYR A 219 16.21 -6.58 14.75
CA TYR A 219 15.92 -5.36 15.52
C TYR A 219 14.48 -5.30 16.05
N TRP A 220 13.55 -5.95 15.35
CA TRP A 220 12.13 -5.85 15.63
C TRP A 220 11.58 -7.03 16.47
N GLY A 221 12.44 -7.58 17.32
CA GLY A 221 12.11 -8.64 18.26
C GLY A 221 12.42 -10.04 17.77
N THR A 222 12.02 -11.02 18.56
CA THR A 222 12.24 -12.44 18.29
C THR A 222 11.01 -13.06 17.64
N TYR A 223 11.21 -13.93 16.69
CA TYR A 223 10.18 -14.72 16.03
C TYR A 223 10.61 -16.17 15.90
N ASP A 224 9.66 -17.07 15.72
CA ASP A 224 9.90 -18.49 15.51
C ASP A 224 10.48 -18.72 14.09
N ARG A 225 11.76 -19.02 14.02
CA ARG A 225 12.51 -19.20 12.77
C ARG A 225 12.04 -20.43 11.98
N GLU A 226 11.51 -21.44 12.65
CA GLU A 226 10.97 -22.63 12.00
C GLU A 226 9.65 -22.33 11.26
N LYS A 227 8.88 -21.35 11.76
CA LYS A 227 7.63 -20.88 11.13
C LYS A 227 7.84 -19.81 10.06
N PHE A 228 9.07 -19.45 9.76
CA PHE A 228 9.36 -18.47 8.71
C PHE A 228 9.22 -19.13 7.34
N THR A 229 8.10 -18.87 6.66
CA THR A 229 7.73 -19.52 5.38
C THR A 229 7.74 -18.58 4.17
N VAL A 230 7.97 -17.29 4.39
CA VAL A 230 8.05 -16.27 3.35
C VAL A 230 9.47 -16.10 2.83
N GLU A 231 9.66 -15.39 1.74
CA GLU A 231 10.99 -14.92 1.33
C GLU A 231 11.50 -13.84 2.29
N ASP A 232 12.83 -13.69 2.40
CA ASP A 232 13.49 -12.62 3.15
C ASP A 232 14.11 -11.56 2.25
N PHE A 233 14.29 -11.87 0.97
CA PHE A 233 14.81 -10.97 -0.06
C PHE A 233 14.17 -11.26 -1.42
N ALA A 234 13.86 -10.21 -2.18
CA ALA A 234 13.32 -10.29 -3.53
C ALA A 234 13.91 -9.19 -4.43
N VAL A 235 14.09 -9.53 -5.70
CA VAL A 235 14.39 -8.58 -6.77
C VAL A 235 13.49 -8.83 -7.97
N GLY A 236 13.16 -7.78 -8.71
CA GLY A 236 12.38 -7.87 -9.93
C GLY A 236 12.75 -6.80 -10.94
N LEU A 237 12.61 -7.15 -12.22
CA LEU A 237 12.66 -6.24 -13.35
C LEU A 237 11.31 -6.28 -14.04
N ILE A 238 10.62 -5.15 -14.10
CA ILE A 238 9.28 -5.00 -14.66
C ILE A 238 9.37 -4.14 -15.92
N LYS A 239 8.77 -4.61 -17.02
CA LYS A 239 8.71 -3.90 -18.30
C LYS A 239 7.31 -3.38 -18.53
N PHE A 240 7.20 -2.18 -19.09
CA PHE A 240 5.95 -1.48 -19.37
C PHE A 240 5.75 -1.24 -20.87
N GLU A 241 4.49 -1.01 -21.27
CA GLU A 241 4.07 -0.86 -22.67
C GLU A 241 4.69 0.39 -23.34
N ASP A 242 4.95 1.44 -22.55
CA ASP A 242 5.62 2.68 -23.01
C ASP A 242 7.15 2.55 -23.17
N GLY A 243 7.69 1.35 -22.96
CA GLY A 243 9.12 1.04 -23.03
C GLY A 243 9.89 1.33 -21.74
N SER A 244 9.24 1.87 -20.72
CA SER A 244 9.90 2.09 -19.43
C SER A 244 10.15 0.79 -18.68
N VAL A 245 11.10 0.82 -17.73
CA VAL A 245 11.49 -0.32 -16.92
C VAL A 245 11.64 0.10 -15.46
N VAL A 246 11.15 -0.74 -14.55
CA VAL A 246 11.37 -0.59 -13.11
C VAL A 246 12.16 -1.79 -12.57
N VAL A 247 13.20 -1.50 -11.79
CA VAL A 247 13.88 -2.50 -10.95
C VAL A 247 13.37 -2.36 -9.52
N LEU A 248 12.82 -3.45 -8.98
CA LEU A 248 12.31 -3.53 -7.61
C LEU A 248 13.26 -4.37 -6.75
N GLU A 249 13.61 -3.86 -5.57
CA GLU A 249 14.39 -4.57 -4.56
C GLU A 249 13.65 -4.46 -3.22
N SER A 250 13.41 -5.60 -2.58
CA SER A 250 12.70 -5.63 -1.29
C SER A 250 13.30 -6.67 -0.36
N SER A 251 13.48 -6.33 0.92
CA SER A 251 14.01 -7.30 1.90
C SER A 251 13.55 -7.01 3.33
N PHE A 252 13.31 -8.09 4.08
CA PHE A 252 13.23 -8.05 5.54
C PHE A 252 14.61 -8.25 6.17
N MET A 253 15.51 -9.00 5.50
CA MET A 253 16.88 -9.25 5.95
C MET A 253 17.84 -9.21 4.76
N GLY A 254 18.92 -8.45 4.93
CA GLY A 254 20.00 -8.37 3.94
C GLY A 254 21.32 -7.96 4.60
N ASN A 255 22.45 -8.38 4.06
CA ASN A 255 23.77 -7.89 4.50
C ASN A 255 24.12 -6.63 3.71
N LEU A 256 23.52 -5.51 4.09
CA LEU A 256 23.62 -4.21 3.40
C LEU A 256 23.88 -3.06 4.38
N GLY A 257 24.32 -1.93 3.87
CA GLY A 257 24.56 -0.71 4.63
C GLY A 257 23.31 0.18 4.71
N GLY A 258 22.62 0.15 5.86
CA GLY A 258 21.39 0.93 6.08
C GLY A 258 20.11 0.24 5.60
N ASP A 259 19.00 0.96 5.69
CA ASP A 259 17.64 0.48 5.36
C ASP A 259 17.00 1.44 4.32
N PRO A 260 17.43 1.42 3.04
CA PRO A 260 16.90 2.34 2.04
C PRO A 260 15.42 2.04 1.76
N PHE A 261 14.59 3.08 1.90
CA PHE A 261 13.20 3.10 1.49
C PHE A 261 12.99 4.32 0.59
N GLN A 262 13.14 4.11 -0.73
CA GLN A 262 13.20 5.19 -1.71
C GLN A 262 12.84 4.73 -3.12
N THR A 263 12.47 5.68 -3.97
CA THR A 263 12.44 5.52 -5.42
C THR A 263 13.45 6.45 -6.08
N GLN A 264 14.11 5.96 -7.14
CA GLN A 264 14.96 6.75 -8.02
C GLN A 264 14.31 6.76 -9.40
N LEU A 265 14.15 7.94 -9.97
CA LEU A 265 13.51 8.16 -11.27
C LEU A 265 14.53 8.74 -12.26
N PHE A 266 14.56 8.21 -13.46
CA PHE A 266 15.43 8.64 -14.55
C PHE A 266 14.56 9.10 -15.70
N GLY A 267 14.36 10.41 -15.80
CA GLY A 267 13.57 11.04 -16.84
C GLY A 267 14.44 11.64 -17.94
N THR A 268 13.83 11.99 -19.06
CA THR A 268 14.52 12.58 -20.22
C THR A 268 14.91 14.04 -20.02
N LYS A 269 14.36 14.72 -19.00
CA LYS A 269 14.70 16.13 -18.67
C LYS A 269 15.39 16.25 -17.31
N SER A 270 15.05 15.41 -16.36
CA SER A 270 15.69 15.38 -15.04
C SER A 270 15.57 14.00 -14.41
N GLY A 271 16.38 13.73 -13.38
CA GLY A 271 16.28 12.58 -12.50
C GLY A 271 15.89 13.00 -11.10
N ALA A 272 15.44 12.05 -10.27
CA ALA A 272 15.15 12.33 -8.87
C ALA A 272 15.38 11.10 -7.97
N VAL A 273 15.70 11.37 -6.69
CA VAL A 273 15.60 10.42 -5.59
C VAL A 273 14.54 10.93 -4.63
N VAL A 274 13.58 10.06 -4.28
CA VAL A 274 12.48 10.40 -3.39
C VAL A 274 12.40 9.40 -2.25
N LYS A 275 12.42 9.90 -1.02
CA LYS A 275 12.26 9.14 0.22
C LYS A 275 10.99 9.65 0.91
N PRO A 276 9.91 8.86 1.01
CA PRO A 276 8.63 9.34 1.54
C PRO A 276 8.70 9.80 3.00
N TYR A 277 9.72 9.34 3.75
CA TYR A 277 9.93 9.60 5.18
C TYR A 277 11.33 10.14 5.50
N GLY A 278 11.98 10.79 4.54
CA GLY A 278 13.42 11.12 4.58
C GLY A 278 13.81 12.44 5.25
N GLY A 279 12.88 13.20 5.86
CA GLY A 279 13.20 14.51 6.42
C GLY A 279 13.76 15.50 5.38
N ASP A 280 14.80 16.26 5.73
CA ASP A 280 15.40 17.29 4.85
C ASP A 280 16.00 16.72 3.56
N ASP A 281 16.41 15.45 3.56
CA ASP A 281 16.95 14.73 2.39
C ASP A 281 15.88 13.90 1.66
N SER A 282 14.61 14.25 1.82
CA SER A 282 13.50 13.47 1.25
C SER A 282 13.42 13.52 -0.27
N VAL A 283 13.86 14.61 -0.90
CA VAL A 283 13.86 14.79 -2.36
C VAL A 283 15.19 15.40 -2.81
N LYS A 284 15.80 14.75 -3.81
CA LYS A 284 16.89 15.32 -4.61
C LYS A 284 16.54 15.25 -6.08
N ILE A 285 16.78 16.32 -6.81
CA ILE A 285 16.53 16.43 -8.25
C ILE A 285 17.87 16.65 -8.95
N TYR A 286 18.12 15.90 -10.01
CA TYR A 286 19.31 15.97 -10.85
C TYR A 286 18.90 16.51 -12.20
N THR A 287 19.45 17.66 -12.62
CA THR A 287 19.03 18.31 -13.86
C THR A 287 20.19 19.05 -14.52
N GLU A 288 19.99 19.50 -15.74
CA GLU A 288 20.91 20.33 -16.52
C GLU A 288 20.21 21.63 -16.92
N LEU A 289 20.87 22.75 -16.69
CA LEU A 289 20.46 24.08 -17.13
C LEU A 289 21.66 24.76 -17.80
N ASP A 290 21.47 25.25 -19.01
CA ASP A 290 22.53 25.94 -19.78
C ASP A 290 23.87 25.16 -19.84
N LYS A 291 23.82 23.84 -20.03
CA LYS A 291 24.96 22.92 -20.07
C LYS A 291 25.72 22.81 -18.74
N GLN A 292 25.08 23.18 -17.64
CA GLN A 292 25.61 22.99 -16.31
C GLN A 292 24.76 21.97 -15.55
N ILE A 293 25.41 21.04 -14.87
CA ILE A 293 24.75 19.99 -14.07
C ILE A 293 24.45 20.55 -12.68
N PHE A 294 23.24 20.27 -12.19
CA PHE A 294 22.75 20.70 -10.89
C PHE A 294 22.19 19.54 -10.08
N ASP A 295 22.54 19.53 -8.81
CA ASP A 295 21.89 18.73 -7.77
C ASP A 295 21.04 19.70 -6.94
N LEU A 296 19.72 19.60 -7.05
CA LEU A 296 18.78 20.51 -6.40
C LEU A 296 18.09 19.81 -5.22
N THR A 297 18.01 20.49 -4.09
CA THR A 297 17.19 20.11 -2.95
C THR A 297 16.07 21.14 -2.78
N PRO A 298 14.80 20.75 -2.88
CA PRO A 298 13.68 21.68 -2.68
C PRO A 298 13.71 22.26 -1.26
N ALA A 299 13.59 23.58 -1.16
CA ALA A 299 13.59 24.27 0.13
C ALA A 299 12.25 24.19 0.87
N ASN A 300 11.14 24.02 0.12
CA ASN A 300 9.78 24.04 0.66
C ASN A 300 9.02 22.78 0.20
N ILE A 301 9.21 21.67 0.91
CA ILE A 301 8.39 20.47 0.72
C ILE A 301 7.17 20.58 1.64
N PRO A 302 5.93 20.33 1.16
CA PRO A 302 4.76 20.35 2.01
C PRO A 302 4.90 19.44 3.22
N THR A 303 4.59 19.92 4.41
CA THR A 303 4.52 19.10 5.61
C THR A 303 3.15 18.44 5.71
N VAL A 304 3.12 17.18 6.09
CA VAL A 304 1.90 16.41 6.35
C VAL A 304 2.09 15.71 7.69
N ASP A 305 1.26 16.02 8.67
CA ASP A 305 1.38 15.47 10.02
C ASP A 305 1.28 13.95 10.03
N SER A 306 0.39 13.39 9.21
CA SER A 306 0.23 11.95 9.04
C SER A 306 -0.29 11.63 7.63
N ALA A 307 0.48 10.84 6.89
CA ALA A 307 0.07 10.36 5.57
C ALA A 307 -1.18 9.45 5.64
N HIS A 308 -1.32 8.65 6.71
CA HIS A 308 -2.52 7.83 6.94
C HIS A 308 -3.77 8.69 7.21
N VAL A 309 -3.64 9.75 8.01
CA VAL A 309 -4.76 10.68 8.24
C VAL A 309 -5.17 11.34 6.93
N ALA A 310 -4.20 11.80 6.14
CA ALA A 310 -4.47 12.43 4.85
C ALA A 310 -5.12 11.46 3.84
N GLU A 311 -4.76 10.18 3.86
CA GLU A 311 -5.38 9.14 3.08
C GLU A 311 -6.85 8.93 3.43
N ILE A 312 -7.17 8.83 4.73
CA ILE A 312 -8.56 8.69 5.21
C ILE A 312 -9.39 9.94 4.88
N GLN A 313 -8.82 11.13 5.04
CA GLN A 313 -9.48 12.38 4.63
C GLN A 313 -9.79 12.37 3.13
N ALA A 314 -8.87 11.90 2.30
CA ALA A 314 -9.06 11.82 0.86
C ALA A 314 -10.14 10.78 0.47
N PHE A 315 -10.23 9.65 1.18
CA PHE A 315 -11.31 8.68 1.02
C PHE A 315 -12.69 9.29 1.35
N VAL A 316 -12.80 9.96 2.49
CA VAL A 316 -14.04 10.64 2.90
C VAL A 316 -14.41 11.75 1.93
N ASP A 317 -13.45 12.56 1.48
CA ASP A 317 -13.66 13.61 0.48
C ASP A 317 -14.16 13.06 -0.86
N ALA A 318 -13.60 11.94 -1.32
CA ALA A 318 -14.04 11.28 -2.55
C ALA A 318 -15.52 10.86 -2.48
N ILE A 319 -15.95 10.29 -1.35
CA ILE A 319 -17.35 9.89 -1.15
C ILE A 319 -18.29 11.11 -1.08
N LEU A 320 -17.95 12.11 -0.26
CA LEU A 320 -18.81 13.26 -0.03
C LEU A 320 -19.01 14.15 -1.27
N ASN A 321 -18.00 14.18 -2.15
CA ASN A 321 -17.98 15.05 -3.33
C ASN A 321 -18.12 14.26 -4.65
N ASP A 322 -18.48 12.98 -4.58
CA ASP A 322 -18.67 12.11 -5.75
C ASP A 322 -17.46 12.13 -6.71
N LYS A 323 -16.26 12.11 -6.13
CA LYS A 323 -14.99 12.09 -6.86
C LYS A 323 -14.47 10.66 -7.01
N PRO A 324 -13.67 10.38 -8.04
CA PRO A 324 -12.94 9.11 -8.12
C PRO A 324 -11.99 8.96 -6.94
N SER A 325 -11.76 7.71 -6.52
CA SER A 325 -10.75 7.41 -5.49
C SER A 325 -9.36 7.87 -5.92
N PRO A 326 -8.58 8.55 -5.05
CA PRO A 326 -7.19 8.87 -5.34
C PRO A 326 -6.27 7.65 -5.41
N VAL A 327 -6.72 6.52 -4.87
CA VAL A 327 -6.01 5.22 -4.89
C VAL A 327 -7.00 4.12 -5.26
N PRO A 328 -7.45 4.05 -6.53
CA PRO A 328 -8.48 3.11 -6.96
C PRO A 328 -8.01 1.65 -6.82
N GLY A 329 -8.95 0.72 -6.67
CA GLY A 329 -8.69 -0.71 -6.53
C GLY A 329 -7.83 -1.29 -7.66
N GLU A 330 -7.95 -0.72 -8.87
CA GLU A 330 -7.15 -1.08 -10.06
C GLU A 330 -5.65 -0.92 -9.84
N ASN A 331 -5.23 0.05 -9.03
CA ASN A 331 -3.82 0.17 -8.66
C ASN A 331 -3.36 -1.02 -7.82
N GLY A 332 -4.20 -1.49 -6.89
CA GLY A 332 -3.94 -2.73 -6.13
C GLY A 332 -3.87 -3.96 -7.03
N LEU A 333 -4.78 -4.07 -8.01
CA LEU A 333 -4.73 -5.15 -9.02
C LEU A 333 -3.42 -5.14 -9.80
N ILE A 334 -2.97 -3.98 -10.30
CA ILE A 334 -1.71 -3.86 -11.03
C ILE A 334 -0.53 -4.30 -10.17
N LEU A 335 -0.46 -3.86 -8.92
CA LEU A 335 0.61 -4.23 -8.00
C LEU A 335 0.63 -5.75 -7.74
N ASN A 336 -0.52 -6.34 -7.42
CA ASN A 336 -0.62 -7.78 -7.18
C ASN A 336 -0.31 -8.61 -8.44
N ALA A 337 -0.73 -8.17 -9.63
CA ALA A 337 -0.41 -8.85 -10.89
C ALA A 337 1.09 -8.86 -11.18
N ILE A 338 1.78 -7.76 -10.87
CA ILE A 338 3.25 -7.68 -10.96
C ILE A 338 3.88 -8.66 -9.97
N PHE A 339 3.41 -8.71 -8.71
CA PHE A 339 3.97 -9.64 -7.70
C PHE A 339 3.73 -11.09 -8.06
N ASP A 340 2.54 -11.47 -8.53
CA ASP A 340 2.25 -12.82 -8.99
C ASP A 340 3.21 -13.24 -10.11
N SER A 341 3.47 -12.34 -11.07
CA SER A 341 4.42 -12.59 -12.16
C SER A 341 5.86 -12.70 -11.67
N LEU A 342 6.27 -11.92 -10.67
CA LEU A 342 7.60 -11.99 -10.06
C LEU A 342 7.79 -13.31 -9.28
N TYR A 343 6.79 -13.74 -8.49
CA TYR A 343 6.85 -15.03 -7.80
C TYR A 343 6.90 -16.19 -8.80
N LYS A 344 6.05 -16.16 -9.82
CA LYS A 344 6.04 -17.16 -10.88
C LYS A 344 7.37 -17.22 -11.65
N SER A 345 7.94 -16.05 -11.96
CA SER A 345 9.26 -15.94 -12.58
C SER A 345 10.37 -16.52 -11.70
N SER A 346 10.30 -16.27 -10.39
CA SER A 346 11.26 -16.85 -9.43
C SER A 346 11.23 -18.37 -9.42
N GLU A 347 10.06 -18.98 -9.62
CA GLU A 347 9.85 -20.43 -9.66
C GLU A 347 10.24 -21.02 -11.02
N SER A 348 9.77 -20.41 -12.13
CA SER A 348 9.99 -20.91 -13.50
C SER A 348 11.40 -20.63 -14.04
N GLY A 349 12.08 -19.61 -13.48
CA GLY A 349 13.35 -19.10 -14.00
C GLY A 349 13.23 -18.36 -15.33
N LYS A 350 12.02 -17.93 -15.71
CA LYS A 350 11.71 -17.24 -16.98
C LYS A 350 11.03 -15.90 -16.73
N GLU A 351 11.02 -15.05 -17.75
CA GLU A 351 10.17 -13.88 -17.80
C GLU A 351 8.71 -14.30 -17.92
N GLU A 352 7.82 -13.68 -17.13
CA GLU A 352 6.40 -13.97 -17.08
C GLU A 352 5.58 -12.75 -17.51
N LEU A 353 4.47 -12.98 -18.21
CA LEU A 353 3.56 -11.90 -18.59
C LEU A 353 2.76 -11.40 -17.38
N VAL A 354 2.50 -10.09 -17.35
CA VAL A 354 1.66 -9.46 -16.30
C VAL A 354 0.25 -9.26 -16.88
N ASP A 355 -0.73 -9.96 -16.30
CA ASP A 355 -2.14 -9.84 -16.69
C ASP A 355 -2.90 -8.91 -15.73
N VAL A 356 -3.26 -7.74 -16.24
CA VAL A 356 -4.05 -6.72 -15.53
C VAL A 356 -5.48 -6.58 -16.09
N SER A 357 -5.93 -7.51 -16.93
CA SER A 357 -7.31 -7.51 -17.49
C SER A 357 -8.37 -7.79 -16.42
N PHE A 358 -9.54 -7.12 -16.49
CA PHE A 358 -10.73 -7.40 -15.68
C PHE A 358 -12.03 -6.83 -16.26
#